data_fe301031b101da653f4bc0c5c2f7bdd1
#
_entry.id   fe301031b101da653f4bc0c5c2f7bdd1
#
_cell.length_a   1.000
_cell.length_b   1.000
_cell.length_c   1.000
_cell.angle_alpha   90.00
_cell.angle_beta   90.00
_cell.angle_gamma   90.00
#
_symmetry.space_group_name_H-M   'P 1'
#
loop_
_entity.id
_entity.type
_entity.pdbx_description
1 polymer ?
#
loop_
_entity_poly.entity_id
_entity_poly.type
_entity_poly.pdbx_seq_one_letter_code
_entity_poly.pdbx_strand_id
1 'polypeptide(L)'
;MTLERGRRGKIVRGGLTSHSLLIQTAEETVLREATEDDHASLLALEATAPHAGAALIQARSNFFARTDAYPVSQVLVAERKGAVIGVECLALTDVRVSGASCTAGYLSNLRVQPGLQRRGLGPAMLEAGERWALGQGASFVTGLIKQSNAPSMKMVTALGWDTVSRFDYLVLELARFDGMAEPRAVQFDLYRDPHLMSLRVTAVQSHHFVPLFLEKELFSPAPAGSYAGSWSAISRRGTAWLSLWDDRAVRGFDPSAFRAVKAFDLMLDGPDSLSAFASLVGVLREQGIRQLLVPLPAESATCALLRPFAAEVVDFNFVVKRPRDAPPVPAGPLYFDIRH
;
A
#
# COMPACT_ATOMS: atom_id res chain seq x y z
N MET A 1 22.97 -33.73 14.28
CA MET A 1 22.35 -32.66 15.12
C MET A 1 21.28 -32.01 14.27
N THR A 2 20.06 -32.52 14.42
CA THR A 2 18.90 -32.26 13.54
C THR A 2 18.19 -31.02 14.09
N LEU A 3 18.17 -29.92 13.34
CA LEU A 3 17.42 -28.72 13.70
C LEU A 3 15.95 -28.95 13.35
N GLU A 4 15.12 -29.11 14.37
CA GLU A 4 13.66 -29.10 14.27
C GLU A 4 13.18 -27.74 13.74
N ARG A 5 12.41 -27.80 12.67
CA ARG A 5 11.68 -26.61 12.13
C ARG A 5 10.60 -26.21 13.13
N GLY A 6 10.82 -25.07 13.78
CA GLY A 6 9.84 -24.43 14.65
C GLY A 6 8.52 -24.16 13.93
N ARG A 7 7.45 -24.46 14.63
CA ARG A 7 6.03 -24.34 14.23
C ARG A 7 5.73 -22.92 13.73
N ARG A 8 5.18 -22.85 12.52
CA ARG A 8 4.52 -21.63 12.02
C ARG A 8 3.44 -21.23 13.01
N GLY A 9 3.54 -20.01 13.54
CA GLY A 9 2.51 -19.40 14.38
C GLY A 9 1.17 -19.43 13.65
N LYS A 10 0.15 -19.93 14.32
CA LYS A 10 -1.22 -19.99 13.85
C LYS A 10 -1.71 -18.54 13.70
N ILE A 11 -1.99 -18.11 12.47
CA ILE A 11 -2.65 -16.83 12.20
C ILE A 11 -4.00 -16.89 12.92
N VAL A 12 -4.16 -16.04 13.94
CA VAL A 12 -5.45 -15.89 14.60
C VAL A 12 -6.30 -15.01 13.70
N ARG A 13 -7.19 -15.61 12.93
CA ARG A 13 -8.27 -14.85 12.25
C ARG A 13 -9.17 -14.31 13.35
N GLY A 14 -9.10 -13.00 13.59
CA GLY A 14 -10.01 -12.31 14.50
C GLY A 14 -11.39 -12.23 13.86
N GLY A 15 -12.24 -13.19 14.18
CA GLY A 15 -13.63 -13.19 13.72
C GLY A 15 -14.44 -12.11 14.44
N LEU A 16 -15.34 -11.47 13.70
CA LEU A 16 -16.50 -10.84 14.33
C LEU A 16 -17.24 -11.93 15.11
N THR A 17 -17.40 -11.75 16.41
CA THR A 17 -18.32 -12.56 17.18
C THR A 17 -19.70 -12.43 16.55
N SER A 18 -20.21 -13.49 15.99
CA SER A 18 -21.52 -13.84 15.39
C SER A 18 -22.66 -12.79 15.32
N HIS A 19 -22.40 -11.56 14.92
CA HIS A 19 -23.47 -10.60 14.69
C HIS A 19 -23.35 -10.01 13.29
N SER A 20 -24.03 -10.64 12.32
CA SER A 20 -24.33 -10.01 11.05
C SER A 20 -25.07 -8.71 11.33
N LEU A 21 -24.51 -7.57 10.91
CA LEU A 21 -25.16 -6.26 11.04
C LEU A 21 -26.22 -6.13 9.94
N LEU A 22 -27.48 -6.19 10.31
CA LEU A 22 -28.57 -5.84 9.41
C LEU A 22 -28.58 -4.32 9.21
N ILE A 23 -28.32 -3.87 7.98
CA ILE A 23 -28.60 -2.49 7.58
C ILE A 23 -30.04 -2.45 7.09
N GLN A 24 -30.91 -1.68 7.76
CA GLN A 24 -32.25 -1.43 7.30
C GLN A 24 -32.19 -0.52 6.04
N THR A 25 -32.08 -1.14 4.89
CA THR A 25 -32.41 -0.55 3.59
C THR A 25 -33.78 -1.09 3.19
N ALA A 26 -34.45 -0.46 2.23
CA ALA A 26 -35.77 -0.91 1.73
C ALA A 26 -35.78 -2.37 1.22
N GLU A 27 -34.58 -2.97 1.01
CA GLU A 27 -34.36 -4.37 0.75
C GLU A 27 -33.27 -4.85 1.74
N GLU A 28 -33.48 -5.98 2.38
CA GLU A 28 -32.63 -6.58 3.40
C GLU A 28 -31.20 -6.77 2.89
N THR A 29 -30.28 -5.95 3.39
CA THR A 29 -28.83 -6.04 3.10
C THR A 29 -28.09 -6.43 4.36
N VAL A 30 -27.31 -7.49 4.29
CA VAL A 30 -26.51 -8.03 5.39
C VAL A 30 -25.05 -7.70 5.16
N LEU A 31 -24.36 -7.17 6.18
CA LEU A 31 -22.91 -7.08 6.21
C LEU A 31 -22.35 -8.32 6.92
N ARG A 32 -21.48 -9.04 6.25
CA ARG A 32 -20.81 -10.21 6.79
C ARG A 32 -19.37 -10.30 6.36
N GLU A 33 -18.60 -11.16 7.02
CA GLU A 33 -17.29 -11.56 6.56
C GLU A 33 -17.41 -12.36 5.26
N ALA A 34 -16.49 -12.12 4.31
CA ALA A 34 -16.38 -12.91 3.09
C ALA A 34 -15.75 -14.28 3.39
N THR A 35 -16.15 -15.25 2.60
CA THR A 35 -15.56 -16.60 2.59
C THR A 35 -14.88 -16.86 1.25
N GLU A 36 -14.15 -17.98 1.15
CA GLU A 36 -13.54 -18.41 -0.12
C GLU A 36 -14.57 -18.59 -1.24
N ASP A 37 -15.83 -18.95 -0.90
CA ASP A 37 -16.91 -19.09 -1.87
C ASP A 37 -17.29 -17.76 -2.54
N ASP A 38 -17.00 -16.62 -1.90
CA ASP A 38 -17.24 -15.30 -2.46
C ASP A 38 -16.20 -14.88 -3.51
N HIS A 39 -15.10 -15.62 -3.63
CA HIS A 39 -13.94 -15.23 -4.43
C HIS A 39 -14.29 -14.80 -5.86
N ALA A 40 -15.06 -15.59 -6.58
CA ALA A 40 -15.46 -15.30 -7.95
C ALA A 40 -16.33 -14.03 -8.04
N SER A 41 -17.27 -13.86 -7.09
CA SER A 41 -18.14 -12.67 -7.00
C SER A 41 -17.34 -11.40 -6.69
N LEU A 42 -16.31 -11.50 -5.84
CA LEU A 42 -15.43 -10.39 -5.48
C LEU A 42 -14.57 -9.95 -6.66
N LEU A 43 -14.00 -10.88 -7.42
CA LEU A 43 -13.27 -10.56 -8.65
C LEU A 43 -14.19 -9.93 -9.71
N ALA A 44 -15.41 -10.44 -9.87
CA ALA A 44 -16.40 -9.87 -10.77
C ALA A 44 -16.77 -8.44 -10.35
N LEU A 45 -17.01 -8.20 -9.06
CA LEU A 45 -17.32 -6.86 -8.53
C LEU A 45 -16.14 -5.91 -8.75
N GLU A 46 -14.89 -6.36 -8.55
CA GLU A 46 -13.69 -5.56 -8.83
C GLU A 46 -13.60 -5.15 -10.30
N ALA A 47 -13.92 -6.04 -11.22
CA ALA A 47 -13.89 -5.78 -12.66
C ALA A 47 -14.96 -4.75 -13.11
N THR A 48 -16.05 -4.57 -12.36
CA THR A 48 -17.12 -3.61 -12.71
C THR A 48 -16.78 -2.16 -12.39
N ALA A 49 -15.79 -1.92 -11.56
CA ALA A 49 -15.42 -0.57 -11.13
C ALA A 49 -14.08 -0.17 -11.78
N PRO A 50 -14.09 0.68 -12.82
CA PRO A 50 -12.86 1.09 -13.48
C PRO A 50 -11.94 1.78 -12.48
N HIS A 51 -10.72 1.28 -12.36
CA HIS A 51 -9.66 1.99 -11.66
C HIS A 51 -9.11 3.09 -12.58
N ALA A 52 -8.90 4.28 -12.05
CA ALA A 52 -8.10 5.26 -12.75
C ALA A 52 -6.62 4.84 -12.72
N GLY A 53 -5.91 4.96 -13.84
CA GLY A 53 -4.50 4.62 -13.96
C GLY A 53 -4.28 3.24 -14.57
N ALA A 54 -4.01 3.17 -15.88
CA ALA A 54 -3.84 1.91 -16.60
C ALA A 54 -2.69 1.06 -16.04
N ALA A 55 -1.59 1.69 -15.64
CA ALA A 55 -0.41 0.99 -15.12
C ALA A 55 -0.60 0.34 -13.73
N LEU A 56 -1.62 0.77 -12.98
CA LEU A 56 -1.96 0.20 -11.67
C LEU A 56 -3.07 -0.84 -11.74
N ILE A 57 -3.61 -1.09 -12.95
CA ILE A 57 -4.68 -2.07 -13.16
C ILE A 57 -4.06 -3.37 -13.65
N GLN A 58 -3.95 -4.31 -12.74
CA GLN A 58 -3.65 -5.70 -13.10
C GLN A 58 -4.80 -6.57 -12.61
N ALA A 59 -5.22 -7.51 -13.46
CA ALA A 59 -6.23 -8.48 -13.07
C ALA A 59 -5.67 -9.35 -11.93
N ARG A 60 -6.45 -9.49 -10.87
CA ARG A 60 -6.10 -10.38 -9.76
C ARG A 60 -6.54 -11.80 -10.07
N SER A 61 -5.70 -12.75 -9.73
CA SER A 61 -6.05 -14.17 -9.68
C SER A 61 -6.52 -14.60 -8.29
N ASN A 62 -6.17 -13.83 -7.25
CA ASN A 62 -6.59 -14.08 -5.88
C ASN A 62 -7.00 -12.76 -5.20
N PHE A 63 -8.29 -12.64 -4.85
CA PHE A 63 -8.82 -11.45 -4.20
C PHE A 63 -8.29 -11.29 -2.76
N PHE A 64 -8.12 -12.38 -2.02
CA PHE A 64 -7.75 -12.37 -0.61
C PHE A 64 -6.24 -12.14 -0.37
N ALA A 65 -5.38 -12.37 -1.38
CA ALA A 65 -3.93 -12.34 -1.20
C ALA A 65 -3.42 -11.07 -0.50
N ARG A 66 -4.02 -9.92 -0.80
CA ARG A 66 -3.62 -8.66 -0.19
C ARG A 66 -3.97 -8.57 1.29
N THR A 67 -5.16 -9.02 1.68
CA THR A 67 -5.59 -9.07 3.07
C THR A 67 -4.82 -10.12 3.85
N ASP A 68 -4.52 -11.27 3.23
CA ASP A 68 -3.73 -12.33 3.84
C ASP A 68 -2.28 -11.94 4.14
N ALA A 69 -1.78 -10.88 3.51
CA ALA A 69 -0.47 -10.32 3.82
C ALA A 69 -0.41 -9.56 5.17
N TYR A 70 -1.56 -9.29 5.80
CA TYR A 70 -1.63 -8.66 7.12
C TYR A 70 -1.87 -9.69 8.22
N PRO A 71 -1.27 -9.51 9.41
CA PRO A 71 -1.43 -10.46 10.54
C PRO A 71 -2.88 -10.57 11.02
N VAL A 72 -3.60 -9.43 10.97
CA VAL A 72 -5.02 -9.34 11.33
C VAL A 72 -5.72 -8.61 10.21
N SER A 73 -6.63 -9.31 9.55
CA SER A 73 -7.36 -8.76 8.42
C SER A 73 -8.70 -9.45 8.22
N GLN A 74 -9.58 -8.78 7.49
CA GLN A 74 -10.89 -9.29 7.13
C GLN A 74 -11.34 -8.67 5.81
N VAL A 75 -12.11 -9.42 5.03
CA VAL A 75 -12.88 -8.89 3.90
C VAL A 75 -14.34 -8.81 4.32
N LEU A 76 -14.88 -7.59 4.36
CA LEU A 76 -16.29 -7.34 4.64
C LEU A 76 -17.06 -7.30 3.33
N VAL A 77 -18.15 -8.03 3.24
CA VAL A 77 -19.08 -7.98 2.09
C VAL A 77 -20.45 -7.49 2.51
N ALA A 78 -21.10 -6.78 1.59
CA ALA A 78 -22.50 -6.49 1.65
C ALA A 78 -23.23 -7.49 0.72
N GLU A 79 -24.14 -8.27 1.30
CA GLU A 79 -24.92 -9.27 0.59
C GLU A 79 -26.39 -8.86 0.56
N ARG A 80 -27.04 -9.04 -0.58
CA ARG A 80 -28.48 -8.84 -0.76
C ARG A 80 -29.06 -9.95 -1.64
N LYS A 81 -30.05 -10.66 -1.10
CA LYS A 81 -30.70 -11.79 -1.79
C LYS A 81 -29.70 -12.84 -2.32
N GLY A 82 -28.64 -13.15 -1.53
CA GLY A 82 -27.61 -14.10 -1.89
C GLY A 82 -26.54 -13.59 -2.86
N ALA A 83 -26.59 -12.31 -3.28
CA ALA A 83 -25.61 -11.72 -4.16
C ALA A 83 -24.70 -10.74 -3.42
N VAL A 84 -23.37 -10.80 -3.64
CA VAL A 84 -22.40 -9.82 -3.16
C VAL A 84 -22.56 -8.53 -3.96
N ILE A 85 -22.95 -7.44 -3.29
CA ILE A 85 -23.19 -6.12 -3.88
C ILE A 85 -22.22 -5.05 -3.40
N GLY A 86 -21.36 -5.36 -2.45
CA GLY A 86 -20.33 -4.46 -1.95
C GLY A 86 -19.21 -5.21 -1.28
N VAL A 87 -18.02 -4.62 -1.23
CA VAL A 87 -16.83 -5.17 -0.57
C VAL A 87 -15.99 -4.06 0.04
N GLU A 88 -15.33 -4.35 1.16
CA GLU A 88 -14.30 -3.55 1.78
C GLU A 88 -13.24 -4.47 2.38
N CYS A 89 -11.98 -4.15 2.18
CA CYS A 89 -10.85 -4.86 2.79
C CYS A 89 -10.39 -4.11 4.04
N LEU A 90 -10.29 -4.84 5.15
CA LEU A 90 -9.94 -4.35 6.47
C LEU A 90 -8.65 -5.02 6.92
N ALA A 91 -7.73 -4.25 7.48
CA ALA A 91 -6.49 -4.79 8.04
C ALA A 91 -6.03 -3.97 9.24
N LEU A 92 -5.25 -4.60 10.10
CA LEU A 92 -4.52 -3.92 11.16
C LEU A 92 -3.02 -3.92 10.82
N THR A 93 -2.37 -2.82 11.10
CA THR A 93 -0.93 -2.69 10.97
C THR A 93 -0.36 -1.92 12.15
N ASP A 94 0.77 -2.39 12.66
CA ASP A 94 1.51 -1.62 13.65
C ASP A 94 2.24 -0.48 12.94
N VAL A 95 2.16 0.71 13.50
CA VAL A 95 2.75 1.92 12.94
C VAL A 95 3.48 2.71 14.02
N ARG A 96 4.42 3.54 13.59
CA ARG A 96 4.99 4.58 14.42
C ARG A 96 4.48 5.92 13.94
N VAL A 97 3.93 6.70 14.87
CA VAL A 97 3.45 8.06 14.62
C VAL A 97 4.22 9.00 15.52
N SER A 98 5.01 9.89 14.95
CA SER A 98 5.86 10.84 15.69
C SER A 98 6.70 10.17 16.80
N GLY A 99 7.27 9.01 16.51
CA GLY A 99 8.09 8.24 17.45
C GLY A 99 7.34 7.29 18.38
N ALA A 100 6.03 7.40 18.52
CA ALA A 100 5.20 6.52 19.35
C ALA A 100 4.63 5.35 18.51
N SER A 101 4.75 4.13 19.03
CA SER A 101 4.19 2.93 18.38
C SER A 101 2.72 2.76 18.76
N CYS A 102 1.88 2.44 17.76
CA CYS A 102 0.47 2.12 17.95
C CYS A 102 -0.03 1.22 16.81
N THR A 103 -1.23 0.69 16.96
CA THR A 103 -1.90 -0.07 15.89
C THR A 103 -2.85 0.84 15.14
N ALA A 104 -2.79 0.82 13.82
CA ALA A 104 -3.72 1.51 12.92
C ALA A 104 -4.57 0.50 12.14
N GLY A 105 -5.85 0.85 11.91
CA GLY A 105 -6.68 0.18 10.93
C GLY A 105 -6.34 0.70 9.53
N TYR A 106 -6.30 -0.18 8.54
CA TYR A 106 -6.20 0.18 7.14
C TYR A 106 -7.43 -0.31 6.39
N LEU A 107 -8.23 0.63 5.88
CA LEU A 107 -9.44 0.37 5.13
C LEU A 107 -9.17 0.63 3.65
N SER A 108 -9.48 -0.34 2.82
CA SER A 108 -9.15 -0.28 1.40
C SER A 108 -10.17 -1.04 0.54
N ASN A 109 -10.12 -0.83 -0.77
CA ASN A 109 -10.95 -1.56 -1.73
C ASN A 109 -12.46 -1.42 -1.53
N LEU A 110 -12.93 -0.35 -0.86
CA LEU A 110 -14.37 -0.11 -0.73
C LEU A 110 -15.01 0.06 -2.11
N ARG A 111 -15.92 -0.85 -2.42
CA ARG A 111 -16.67 -0.87 -3.68
C ARG A 111 -18.11 -1.22 -3.45
N VAL A 112 -18.97 -0.58 -4.22
CA VAL A 112 -20.40 -0.89 -4.28
C VAL A 112 -20.76 -1.09 -5.74
N GLN A 113 -21.52 -2.14 -6.03
CA GLN A 113 -21.99 -2.49 -7.37
C GLN A 113 -22.59 -1.27 -8.08
N PRO A 114 -22.24 -1.01 -9.34
CA PRO A 114 -22.87 0.02 -10.16
C PRO A 114 -24.41 -0.10 -10.12
N GLY A 115 -25.10 1.04 -10.06
CA GLY A 115 -26.55 1.06 -9.90
C GLY A 115 -27.08 0.95 -8.45
N LEU A 116 -26.26 0.50 -7.50
CA LEU A 116 -26.57 0.48 -6.06
C LEU A 116 -25.83 1.56 -5.27
N GLN A 117 -24.97 2.31 -5.93
CA GLN A 117 -24.24 3.43 -5.35
C GLN A 117 -25.22 4.58 -4.95
N ARG A 118 -24.73 5.47 -4.07
CA ARG A 118 -25.50 6.63 -3.57
C ARG A 118 -26.78 6.29 -2.82
N ARG A 119 -26.90 5.07 -2.29
CA ARG A 119 -28.02 4.59 -1.46
C ARG A 119 -27.63 4.36 0.00
N GLY A 120 -26.52 4.95 0.46
CA GLY A 120 -26.03 4.83 1.85
C GLY A 120 -25.18 3.59 2.13
N LEU A 121 -25.04 2.64 1.19
CA LEU A 121 -24.31 1.40 1.45
C LEU A 121 -22.80 1.64 1.68
N GLY A 122 -22.16 2.49 0.88
CA GLY A 122 -20.72 2.80 1.05
C GLY A 122 -20.39 3.40 2.43
N PRO A 123 -21.10 4.46 2.87
CA PRO A 123 -20.94 4.97 4.24
C PRO A 123 -21.14 3.91 5.32
N ALA A 124 -22.18 3.08 5.21
CA ALA A 124 -22.48 2.06 6.21
C ALA A 124 -21.39 0.97 6.28
N MET A 125 -20.81 0.57 5.14
CA MET A 125 -19.66 -0.35 5.10
C MET A 125 -18.43 0.28 5.76
N LEU A 126 -18.09 1.52 5.38
CA LEU A 126 -16.95 2.24 5.94
C LEU A 126 -17.06 2.38 7.47
N GLU A 127 -18.25 2.76 7.99
CA GLU A 127 -18.50 2.81 9.43
C GLU A 127 -18.41 1.43 10.11
N ALA A 128 -18.80 0.37 9.42
CA ALA A 128 -18.64 -0.99 9.94
C ALA A 128 -17.15 -1.38 10.01
N GLY A 129 -16.35 -1.04 9.00
CA GLY A 129 -14.91 -1.21 8.98
C GLY A 129 -14.21 -0.41 10.09
N GLU A 130 -14.60 0.85 10.30
CA GLU A 130 -14.12 1.68 11.40
C GLU A 130 -14.38 1.00 12.76
N ARG A 131 -15.62 0.57 13.01
CA ARG A 131 -15.98 -0.11 14.26
C ARG A 131 -15.20 -1.40 14.45
N TRP A 132 -15.03 -2.19 13.37
CA TRP A 132 -14.21 -3.39 13.44
C TRP A 132 -12.76 -3.08 13.85
N ALA A 133 -12.10 -2.16 13.16
CA ALA A 133 -10.71 -1.81 13.42
C ALA A 133 -10.50 -1.28 14.85
N LEU A 134 -11.36 -0.36 15.30
CA LEU A 134 -11.32 0.19 16.65
C LEU A 134 -11.62 -0.89 17.71
N GLY A 135 -12.58 -1.80 17.42
CA GLY A 135 -12.89 -2.94 18.28
C GLY A 135 -11.74 -3.95 18.40
N GLN A 136 -10.87 -4.02 17.41
CA GLN A 136 -9.64 -4.80 17.44
C GLN A 136 -8.45 -4.06 18.09
N GLY A 137 -8.67 -2.86 18.63
CA GLY A 137 -7.65 -2.10 19.36
C GLY A 137 -6.86 -1.10 18.50
N ALA A 138 -7.30 -0.81 17.28
CA ALA A 138 -6.69 0.26 16.51
C ALA A 138 -6.88 1.63 17.19
N SER A 139 -5.82 2.43 17.22
CA SER A 139 -5.86 3.80 17.76
C SER A 139 -6.55 4.78 16.82
N PHE A 140 -6.53 4.49 15.52
CA PHE A 140 -7.19 5.24 14.45
C PHE A 140 -7.29 4.36 13.20
N VAL A 141 -8.02 4.82 12.20
CA VAL A 141 -8.13 4.15 10.90
C VAL A 141 -7.61 5.03 9.79
N THR A 142 -7.07 4.40 8.75
CA THR A 142 -6.44 5.05 7.61
C THR A 142 -6.99 4.53 6.30
N GLY A 143 -6.87 5.32 5.25
CA GLY A 143 -7.20 4.91 3.89
C GLY A 143 -6.45 5.74 2.85
N LEU A 144 -6.38 5.20 1.64
CA LEU A 144 -5.80 5.86 0.50
C LEU A 144 -6.87 6.12 -0.54
N ILE A 145 -7.08 7.39 -0.90
CA ILE A 145 -8.10 7.79 -1.85
C ILE A 145 -7.47 8.61 -2.96
N LYS A 146 -7.65 8.17 -4.22
CA LYS A 146 -7.23 8.98 -5.37
C LYS A 146 -7.86 10.36 -5.32
N GLN A 147 -7.09 11.39 -5.63
CA GLN A 147 -7.61 12.77 -5.65
C GLN A 147 -8.76 12.92 -6.66
N SER A 148 -8.68 12.20 -7.78
CA SER A 148 -9.73 12.17 -8.80
C SER A 148 -11.02 11.49 -8.35
N ASN A 149 -11.01 10.74 -7.23
CA ASN A 149 -12.20 10.07 -6.70
C ASN A 149 -13.01 11.00 -5.78
N ALA A 150 -13.57 12.05 -6.38
CA ALA A 150 -14.38 13.05 -5.66
C ALA A 150 -15.55 12.46 -4.87
N PRO A 151 -16.30 11.42 -5.35
CA PRO A 151 -17.35 10.79 -4.54
C PRO A 151 -16.84 10.19 -3.23
N SER A 152 -15.73 9.46 -3.26
CA SER A 152 -15.14 8.88 -2.05
C SER A 152 -14.58 9.96 -1.12
N MET A 153 -13.91 10.98 -1.65
CA MET A 153 -13.45 12.12 -0.84
C MET A 153 -14.60 12.83 -0.13
N LYS A 154 -15.69 13.12 -0.86
CA LYS A 154 -16.90 13.72 -0.25
C LYS A 154 -17.48 12.85 0.86
N MET A 155 -17.54 11.54 0.65
CA MET A 155 -18.06 10.59 1.63
C MET A 155 -17.22 10.59 2.91
N VAL A 156 -15.90 10.40 2.80
CA VAL A 156 -15.03 10.32 3.98
C VAL A 156 -14.98 11.64 4.75
N THR A 157 -14.96 12.79 4.05
CA THR A 157 -15.04 14.11 4.67
C THR A 157 -16.35 14.28 5.46
N ALA A 158 -17.48 13.87 4.86
CA ALA A 158 -18.80 13.92 5.55
C ALA A 158 -18.86 13.03 6.79
N LEU A 159 -18.10 11.94 6.80
CA LEU A 159 -17.93 11.03 7.95
C LEU A 159 -16.86 11.50 8.94
N GLY A 160 -16.25 12.66 8.72
CA GLY A 160 -15.27 13.27 9.63
C GLY A 160 -13.89 12.65 9.54
N TRP A 161 -13.48 12.20 8.36
CA TRP A 161 -12.08 11.84 8.08
C TRP A 161 -11.32 13.08 7.66
N ASP A 162 -10.06 13.17 8.09
CA ASP A 162 -9.13 14.24 7.75
C ASP A 162 -8.15 13.79 6.67
N THR A 163 -7.80 14.67 5.74
CA THR A 163 -6.65 14.46 4.85
C THR A 163 -5.40 14.98 5.56
N VAL A 164 -4.46 14.07 5.85
CA VAL A 164 -3.25 14.41 6.61
C VAL A 164 -2.00 14.49 5.74
N SER A 165 -2.01 13.88 4.55
CA SER A 165 -0.89 13.97 3.61
C SER A 165 -1.34 13.68 2.19
N ARG A 166 -0.47 14.04 1.23
CA ARG A 166 -0.63 13.71 -0.20
C ARG A 166 0.61 13.01 -0.69
N PHE A 167 0.42 12.09 -1.62
CA PHE A 167 1.52 11.46 -2.30
C PHE A 167 1.17 11.09 -3.73
N ASP A 168 2.20 10.95 -4.53
CA ASP A 168 2.12 10.57 -5.92
C ASP A 168 2.70 9.18 -6.10
N TYR A 169 1.98 8.32 -6.80
CA TYR A 169 2.58 7.17 -7.45
C TYR A 169 3.08 7.58 -8.81
N LEU A 170 4.39 7.65 -8.96
CA LEU A 170 5.02 7.88 -10.25
C LEU A 170 5.18 6.53 -10.97
N VAL A 171 4.65 6.42 -12.17
CA VAL A 171 4.93 5.30 -13.08
C VAL A 171 6.09 5.72 -13.96
N LEU A 172 7.30 5.31 -13.60
CA LEU A 172 8.50 5.64 -14.35
C LEU A 172 8.76 4.59 -15.42
N GLU A 173 8.76 4.98 -16.69
CA GLU A 173 9.28 4.16 -17.77
C GLU A 173 10.78 4.28 -17.87
N LEU A 174 11.50 3.17 -17.64
CA LEU A 174 12.95 3.19 -17.51
C LEU A 174 13.68 3.63 -18.79
N ALA A 175 13.06 3.46 -19.95
CA ALA A 175 13.59 3.95 -21.22
C ALA A 175 13.72 5.49 -21.30
N ARG A 176 12.99 6.24 -20.47
CA ARG A 176 13.09 7.72 -20.44
C ARG A 176 14.38 8.25 -19.84
N PHE A 177 15.18 7.38 -19.24
CA PHE A 177 16.47 7.72 -18.65
C PHE A 177 17.66 7.40 -19.57
N ASP A 178 17.40 6.99 -20.81
CA ASP A 178 18.44 6.68 -21.78
C ASP A 178 19.32 7.91 -22.05
N GLY A 179 20.63 7.69 -22.09
CA GLY A 179 21.64 8.74 -22.32
C GLY A 179 21.95 9.62 -21.10
N MET A 180 21.33 9.39 -19.95
CA MET A 180 21.57 10.17 -18.73
C MET A 180 22.57 9.51 -17.76
N ALA A 181 22.89 8.25 -17.97
CA ALA A 181 23.72 7.46 -17.04
C ALA A 181 25.20 7.81 -17.18
N GLU A 182 25.88 8.00 -16.05
CA GLU A 182 27.34 8.14 -15.99
C GLU A 182 28.02 7.21 -14.97
N PRO A 183 27.64 7.14 -13.71
CA PRO A 183 28.33 6.32 -12.73
C PRO A 183 27.98 4.83 -12.89
N ARG A 184 28.81 3.99 -12.30
CA ARG A 184 28.57 2.55 -12.26
C ARG A 184 27.67 2.21 -11.09
N ALA A 185 26.48 1.67 -11.36
CA ALA A 185 25.60 1.17 -10.34
C ALA A 185 26.14 -0.14 -9.73
N VAL A 186 25.94 -0.29 -8.42
CA VAL A 186 26.34 -1.49 -7.69
C VAL A 186 25.13 -2.06 -6.97
N GLN A 187 24.82 -3.32 -7.22
CA GLN A 187 23.81 -4.04 -6.43
C GLN A 187 24.40 -4.43 -5.08
N PHE A 188 23.63 -4.34 -4.02
CA PHE A 188 23.99 -4.80 -2.69
C PHE A 188 22.79 -5.49 -1.99
N ASP A 189 23.10 -6.28 -0.99
CA ASP A 189 22.10 -6.90 -0.12
C ASP A 189 21.91 -6.02 1.12
N LEU A 190 20.75 -5.36 1.19
CA LEU A 190 20.39 -4.45 2.29
C LEU A 190 20.50 -5.12 3.67
N TYR A 191 20.15 -6.40 3.76
CA TYR A 191 20.13 -7.11 5.04
C TYR A 191 21.52 -7.59 5.50
N ARG A 192 22.50 -7.53 4.61
CA ARG A 192 23.91 -7.92 4.92
C ARG A 192 24.85 -6.74 5.05
N ASP A 193 24.45 -5.55 4.62
CA ASP A 193 25.28 -4.36 4.68
C ASP A 193 24.85 -3.44 5.85
N PRO A 194 25.63 -3.37 6.95
CA PRO A 194 25.28 -2.55 8.13
C PRO A 194 25.22 -1.05 7.82
N HIS A 195 26.00 -0.56 6.85
CA HIS A 195 25.99 0.86 6.48
C HIS A 195 24.66 1.24 5.82
N LEU A 196 24.18 0.41 4.91
CA LEU A 196 22.92 0.63 4.20
C LEU A 196 21.73 0.48 5.13
N MET A 197 21.80 -0.45 6.09
CA MET A 197 20.82 -0.57 7.15
C MET A 197 20.75 0.73 7.97
N SER A 198 21.90 1.30 8.33
CA SER A 198 21.95 2.57 9.05
C SER A 198 21.32 3.72 8.26
N LEU A 199 21.59 3.82 6.96
CA LEU A 199 20.96 4.83 6.09
C LEU A 199 19.44 4.66 6.02
N ARG A 200 18.96 3.43 5.89
CA ARG A 200 17.53 3.13 5.88
C ARG A 200 16.85 3.50 7.21
N VAL A 201 17.45 3.10 8.33
CA VAL A 201 16.95 3.45 9.67
C VAL A 201 16.82 4.97 9.80
N THR A 202 17.84 5.72 9.37
CA THR A 202 17.82 7.19 9.41
C THR A 202 16.72 7.76 8.53
N ALA A 203 16.56 7.25 7.31
CA ALA A 203 15.51 7.70 6.39
C ALA A 203 14.10 7.43 6.95
N VAL A 204 13.88 6.23 7.50
CA VAL A 204 12.60 5.85 8.13
C VAL A 204 12.30 6.70 9.36
N GLN A 205 13.29 6.96 10.20
CA GLN A 205 13.11 7.78 11.42
C GLN A 205 12.75 9.24 11.13
N SER A 206 13.07 9.74 9.95
CA SER A 206 12.70 11.10 9.51
C SER A 206 11.21 11.23 9.16
N HIS A 207 10.46 10.14 9.04
CA HIS A 207 9.05 10.17 8.68
C HIS A 207 8.13 10.23 9.90
N HIS A 208 7.04 10.98 9.79
CA HIS A 208 6.06 11.11 10.86
C HIS A 208 5.14 9.90 11.02
N PHE A 209 4.98 9.13 9.95
CA PHE A 209 4.18 7.91 9.94
C PHE A 209 4.98 6.79 9.28
N VAL A 210 5.23 5.73 10.03
CA VAL A 210 6.04 4.59 9.57
C VAL A 210 5.34 3.31 9.96
N PRO A 211 4.98 2.43 9.03
CA PRO A 211 4.52 1.09 9.36
C PRO A 211 5.63 0.29 10.06
N LEU A 212 5.37 -0.18 11.28
CA LEU A 212 6.35 -0.94 12.09
C LEU A 212 6.70 -2.30 11.47
N PHE A 213 5.88 -2.80 10.58
CA PHE A 213 6.22 -3.94 9.75
C PHE A 213 7.59 -3.75 9.09
N LEU A 214 7.81 -2.58 8.49
CA LEU A 214 9.10 -2.26 7.85
C LEU A 214 10.25 -2.16 8.86
N GLU A 215 9.99 -1.70 10.08
CA GLU A 215 11.02 -1.66 11.13
C GLU A 215 11.39 -3.06 11.63
N LYS A 216 10.40 -3.91 11.86
CA LYS A 216 10.66 -5.30 12.25
C LYS A 216 11.41 -6.05 11.16
N GLU A 217 11.15 -5.73 9.91
CA GLU A 217 11.80 -6.33 8.75
C GLU A 217 13.08 -5.65 8.29
N LEU A 218 13.52 -4.60 8.98
CA LEU A 218 14.91 -4.13 8.83
C LEU A 218 15.91 -5.26 9.09
N PHE A 219 15.51 -6.27 9.87
CA PHE A 219 16.35 -7.39 10.30
C PHE A 219 15.85 -8.77 9.86
N SER A 220 14.76 -8.83 9.13
CA SER A 220 14.19 -10.08 8.62
C SER A 220 13.93 -9.97 7.12
N PRO A 221 14.10 -11.04 6.35
CA PRO A 221 13.69 -11.04 4.95
C PRO A 221 12.20 -10.74 4.87
N ALA A 222 11.84 -9.91 3.91
CA ALA A 222 10.46 -9.64 3.57
C ALA A 222 9.65 -10.92 3.32
N PRO A 223 8.30 -10.83 3.30
CA PRO A 223 7.46 -11.96 2.92
C PRO A 223 8.03 -12.65 1.69
N ALA A 224 8.20 -13.97 1.78
CA ALA A 224 8.95 -14.75 0.83
C ALA A 224 8.62 -14.38 -0.62
N GLY A 225 9.63 -13.95 -1.38
CA GLY A 225 9.53 -13.66 -2.80
C GLY A 225 9.14 -12.23 -3.18
N SER A 226 8.87 -11.33 -2.23
CA SER A 226 8.51 -9.94 -2.57
C SER A 226 9.72 -9.00 -2.67
N TYR A 227 10.76 -9.19 -1.86
CA TYR A 227 11.96 -8.37 -1.94
C TYR A 227 12.82 -8.78 -3.14
N ALA A 228 13.09 -7.83 -4.03
CA ALA A 228 13.83 -8.07 -5.28
C ALA A 228 15.27 -7.55 -5.23
N GLY A 229 15.66 -6.87 -4.16
CA GLY A 229 17.02 -6.36 -3.95
C GLY A 229 17.09 -4.86 -3.70
N SER A 230 18.26 -4.39 -3.35
CA SER A 230 18.57 -2.97 -3.20
C SER A 230 19.77 -2.61 -4.05
N TRP A 231 19.77 -1.38 -4.56
CA TRP A 231 20.83 -0.86 -5.44
C TRP A 231 21.24 0.53 -5.02
N SER A 232 22.50 0.83 -5.20
CA SER A 232 23.00 2.19 -5.10
C SER A 232 23.88 2.55 -6.29
N ALA A 233 23.89 3.83 -6.63
CA ALA A 233 24.88 4.41 -7.52
C ALA A 233 25.45 5.68 -6.90
N ILE A 234 26.75 5.88 -7.06
CA ILE A 234 27.49 7.00 -6.48
C ILE A 234 28.19 7.73 -7.60
N SER A 235 27.94 9.02 -7.73
CA SER A 235 28.68 9.96 -8.55
C SER A 235 29.62 10.82 -7.69
N ARG A 236 30.33 11.76 -8.33
CA ARG A 236 31.19 12.68 -7.59
C ARG A 236 30.41 13.61 -6.65
N ARG A 237 29.17 13.98 -7.03
CA ARG A 237 28.37 15.00 -6.34
C ARG A 237 26.94 14.55 -6.12
N GLY A 238 26.67 13.25 -6.19
CA GLY A 238 25.32 12.76 -5.96
C GLY A 238 25.27 11.25 -5.79
N THR A 239 24.25 10.83 -5.06
CA THR A 239 23.94 9.42 -4.82
C THR A 239 22.50 9.13 -5.17
N ALA A 240 22.25 7.93 -5.63
CA ALA A 240 20.92 7.37 -5.75
C ALA A 240 20.90 6.01 -5.08
N TRP A 241 19.83 5.74 -4.38
CA TRP A 241 19.61 4.47 -3.72
C TRP A 241 18.13 4.11 -3.73
N LEU A 242 17.82 2.82 -3.89
CA LEU A 242 16.46 2.31 -3.85
C LEU A 242 16.42 0.84 -3.44
N SER A 243 15.28 0.42 -2.89
CA SER A 243 14.92 -0.98 -2.67
C SER A 243 13.74 -1.35 -3.57
N LEU A 244 13.81 -2.52 -4.18
CA LEU A 244 12.77 -3.01 -5.08
C LEU A 244 11.95 -4.13 -4.47
N TRP A 245 10.67 -4.08 -4.76
CA TRP A 245 9.69 -5.02 -4.26
C TRP A 245 8.78 -5.49 -5.40
N ASP A 246 8.73 -6.78 -5.60
CA ASP A 246 7.77 -7.43 -6.48
C ASP A 246 6.54 -7.79 -5.63
N ASP A 247 5.48 -7.02 -5.76
CA ASP A 247 4.28 -7.19 -4.94
C ASP A 247 3.20 -8.06 -5.61
N ARG A 248 3.50 -8.68 -6.75
CA ARG A 248 2.53 -9.49 -7.51
C ARG A 248 1.90 -10.59 -6.65
N ALA A 249 2.71 -11.34 -5.91
CA ALA A 249 2.21 -12.39 -5.02
C ALA A 249 1.38 -11.81 -3.87
N VAL A 250 1.83 -10.72 -3.25
CA VAL A 250 1.12 -10.05 -2.13
C VAL A 250 -0.21 -9.46 -2.59
N ARG A 251 -0.31 -9.00 -3.84
CA ARG A 251 -1.53 -8.40 -4.39
C ARG A 251 -2.40 -9.39 -5.14
N GLY A 252 -1.97 -10.63 -5.28
CA GLY A 252 -2.70 -11.67 -5.99
C GLY A 252 -2.78 -11.47 -7.49
N PHE A 253 -1.77 -10.80 -8.10
CA PHE A 253 -1.69 -10.65 -9.55
C PHE A 253 -1.16 -11.92 -10.20
N ASP A 254 -1.54 -12.13 -11.46
CA ASP A 254 -1.00 -13.20 -12.28
C ASP A 254 0.53 -13.05 -12.40
N PRO A 255 1.33 -14.08 -12.07
CA PRO A 255 2.78 -14.03 -12.21
C PRO A 255 3.27 -13.78 -13.64
N SER A 256 2.48 -14.13 -14.65
CA SER A 256 2.77 -13.86 -16.07
C SER A 256 2.48 -12.41 -16.48
N ALA A 257 1.75 -11.65 -15.64
CA ALA A 257 1.44 -10.26 -15.90
C ALA A 257 2.71 -9.42 -15.98
N PHE A 258 2.62 -8.28 -16.65
CA PHE A 258 3.71 -7.34 -16.86
C PHE A 258 4.42 -7.01 -15.52
N ARG A 259 5.76 -7.13 -15.50
CA ARG A 259 6.56 -6.90 -14.31
C ARG A 259 6.80 -5.40 -14.10
N ALA A 260 5.89 -4.75 -13.38
CA ALA A 260 6.15 -3.50 -12.71
C ALA A 260 6.58 -3.80 -11.27
N VAL A 261 7.69 -3.25 -10.82
CA VAL A 261 8.17 -3.38 -9.45
C VAL A 261 8.02 -2.07 -8.72
N LYS A 262 7.72 -2.13 -7.41
CA LYS A 262 7.68 -0.94 -6.58
C LYS A 262 9.08 -0.61 -6.08
N ALA A 263 9.47 0.66 -6.20
CA ALA A 263 10.68 1.19 -5.60
C ALA A 263 10.31 1.91 -4.31
N PHE A 264 10.75 1.37 -3.19
CA PHE A 264 10.69 2.00 -1.89
C PHE A 264 12.07 2.47 -1.46
N ASP A 265 12.12 3.27 -0.40
CA ASP A 265 13.36 3.80 0.14
C ASP A 265 14.18 4.58 -0.89
N LEU A 266 13.52 5.14 -1.92
CA LEU A 266 14.22 5.90 -2.93
C LEU A 266 14.78 7.18 -2.33
N MET A 267 16.10 7.27 -2.35
CA MET A 267 16.85 8.46 -1.97
C MET A 267 17.64 8.96 -3.16
N LEU A 268 17.50 10.26 -3.42
CA LEU A 268 18.31 11.00 -4.39
C LEU A 268 18.95 12.16 -3.64
N ASP A 269 20.26 12.16 -3.51
CA ASP A 269 21.02 13.18 -2.79
C ASP A 269 22.12 13.76 -3.65
N GLY A 270 22.27 15.08 -3.58
CA GLY A 270 23.26 15.84 -4.33
C GLY A 270 22.85 16.20 -5.77
N PRO A 271 23.57 17.13 -6.41
CA PRO A 271 23.20 17.71 -7.70
C PRO A 271 23.25 16.69 -8.87
N ASP A 272 24.07 15.66 -8.79
CA ASP A 272 24.20 14.63 -9.83
C ASP A 272 23.38 13.36 -9.52
N SER A 273 22.45 13.42 -8.56
CA SER A 273 21.67 12.27 -8.12
C SER A 273 20.79 11.69 -9.21
N LEU A 274 20.29 12.50 -10.13
CA LEU A 274 19.50 12.03 -11.27
C LEU A 274 20.34 11.19 -12.23
N SER A 275 21.58 11.57 -12.51
CA SER A 275 22.52 10.76 -13.30
C SER A 275 22.88 9.45 -12.59
N ALA A 276 23.07 9.50 -11.28
CA ALA A 276 23.26 8.30 -10.47
C ALA A 276 22.03 7.37 -10.54
N PHE A 277 20.83 7.93 -10.45
CA PHE A 277 19.60 7.17 -10.61
C PHE A 277 19.46 6.55 -12.01
N ALA A 278 19.80 7.29 -13.06
CA ALA A 278 19.80 6.76 -14.43
C ALA A 278 20.73 5.55 -14.58
N SER A 279 21.83 5.51 -13.85
CA SER A 279 22.74 4.35 -13.83
C SER A 279 22.12 3.13 -13.16
N LEU A 280 21.37 3.33 -12.06
CA LEU A 280 20.55 2.26 -11.46
C LEU A 280 19.51 1.75 -12.45
N VAL A 281 18.82 2.66 -13.12
CA VAL A 281 17.83 2.32 -14.15
C VAL A 281 18.43 1.43 -15.24
N GLY A 282 19.68 1.71 -15.66
CA GLY A 282 20.38 0.88 -16.65
C GLY A 282 20.51 -0.59 -16.18
N VAL A 283 20.96 -0.80 -14.94
CA VAL A 283 21.08 -2.15 -14.34
C VAL A 283 19.73 -2.85 -14.23
N LEU A 284 18.69 -2.12 -13.82
CA LEU A 284 17.34 -2.69 -13.69
C LEU A 284 16.76 -3.13 -15.03
N ARG A 285 17.02 -2.37 -16.09
CA ARG A 285 16.64 -2.75 -17.45
C ARG A 285 17.31 -4.02 -17.95
N GLU A 286 18.59 -4.21 -17.63
CA GLU A 286 19.32 -5.45 -17.93
C GLU A 286 18.68 -6.65 -17.21
N GLN A 287 18.05 -6.43 -16.05
CA GLN A 287 17.28 -7.45 -15.33
C GLN A 287 15.84 -7.62 -15.84
N GLY A 288 15.50 -6.99 -16.97
CA GLY A 288 14.18 -7.09 -17.60
C GLY A 288 13.07 -6.23 -16.95
N ILE A 289 13.42 -5.35 -16.01
CA ILE A 289 12.46 -4.41 -15.41
C ILE A 289 12.26 -3.26 -16.39
N ARG A 290 11.02 -2.95 -16.73
CA ARG A 290 10.66 -1.89 -17.69
C ARG A 290 10.04 -0.68 -17.04
N GLN A 291 9.35 -0.89 -15.91
CA GLN A 291 8.66 0.18 -15.17
C GLN A 291 8.93 0.08 -13.68
N LEU A 292 9.07 1.24 -13.05
CA LEU A 292 9.06 1.38 -11.59
C LEU A 292 7.79 2.11 -11.17
N LEU A 293 7.15 1.59 -10.13
CA LEU A 293 6.09 2.27 -9.39
C LEU A 293 6.72 2.90 -8.14
N VAL A 294 6.75 4.21 -8.08
CA VAL A 294 7.46 4.95 -7.02
C VAL A 294 6.48 5.80 -6.24
N PRO A 295 6.06 5.37 -5.04
CA PRO A 295 5.26 6.20 -4.14
C PRO A 295 6.17 7.23 -3.45
N LEU A 296 5.87 8.51 -3.62
CA LEU A 296 6.62 9.61 -3.03
C LEU A 296 5.68 10.64 -2.42
N PRO A 297 6.06 11.28 -1.30
CA PRO A 297 5.35 12.47 -0.83
C PRO A 297 5.29 13.50 -1.95
N ALA A 298 4.08 14.01 -2.26
CA ALA A 298 3.84 14.85 -3.44
C ALA A 298 4.70 16.13 -3.45
N GLU A 299 5.03 16.64 -2.26
CA GLU A 299 5.81 17.88 -2.06
C GLU A 299 7.32 17.61 -1.86
N SER A 300 7.78 16.35 -2.00
CA SER A 300 9.21 16.05 -1.83
C SER A 300 10.05 16.49 -3.02
N ALA A 301 11.30 16.89 -2.75
CA ALA A 301 12.26 17.24 -3.80
C ALA A 301 12.48 16.07 -4.77
N THR A 302 12.52 14.83 -4.27
CA THR A 302 12.62 13.61 -5.10
C THR A 302 11.43 13.46 -6.05
N CYS A 303 10.19 13.72 -5.56
CA CYS A 303 9.00 13.69 -6.41
C CYS A 303 9.09 14.76 -7.51
N ALA A 304 9.44 16.00 -7.16
CA ALA A 304 9.60 17.08 -8.13
C ALA A 304 10.66 16.76 -9.19
N LEU A 305 11.77 16.15 -8.78
CA LEU A 305 12.86 15.75 -9.68
C LEU A 305 12.47 14.66 -10.66
N LEU A 306 11.70 13.66 -10.21
CA LEU A 306 11.34 12.48 -11.02
C LEU A 306 10.03 12.64 -11.80
N ARG A 307 9.14 13.52 -11.39
CA ARG A 307 7.83 13.73 -12.01
C ARG A 307 7.88 14.00 -13.53
N PRO A 308 8.85 14.76 -14.09
CA PRO A 308 8.97 14.96 -15.53
C PRO A 308 9.24 13.67 -16.33
N PHE A 309 9.77 12.63 -15.69
CA PHE A 309 10.09 11.34 -16.30
C PHE A 309 8.96 10.30 -16.11
N ALA A 310 7.91 10.64 -15.37
CA ALA A 310 6.77 9.75 -15.21
C ALA A 310 5.97 9.64 -16.51
N ALA A 311 5.59 8.41 -16.87
CA ALA A 311 4.62 8.15 -17.93
C ALA A 311 3.20 8.45 -17.45
N GLU A 312 2.97 8.21 -16.16
CA GLU A 312 1.71 8.45 -15.47
C GLU A 312 2.00 8.89 -14.03
N VAL A 313 1.16 9.78 -13.52
CA VAL A 313 1.16 10.18 -12.11
C VAL A 313 -0.23 9.90 -11.54
N VAL A 314 -0.29 9.12 -10.47
CA VAL A 314 -1.56 8.84 -9.79
C VAL A 314 -1.50 9.46 -8.40
N ASP A 315 -2.28 10.53 -8.23
CA ASP A 315 -2.30 11.32 -7.00
C ASP A 315 -3.21 10.69 -5.96
N PHE A 316 -2.75 10.61 -4.71
CA PHE A 316 -3.51 10.06 -3.59
C PHE A 316 -3.56 11.04 -2.41
N ASN A 317 -4.69 11.03 -1.73
CA ASN A 317 -4.85 11.55 -0.39
C ASN A 317 -4.69 10.41 0.62
N PHE A 318 -3.86 10.62 1.63
CA PHE A 318 -3.83 9.79 2.83
C PHE A 318 -4.82 10.38 3.83
N VAL A 319 -5.87 9.62 4.11
CA VAL A 319 -6.97 10.06 4.98
C VAL A 319 -6.97 9.26 6.27
N VAL A 320 -7.35 9.92 7.35
CA VAL A 320 -7.34 9.36 8.71
C VAL A 320 -8.64 9.69 9.42
N LYS A 321 -9.22 8.70 10.09
CA LYS A 321 -10.31 8.87 11.05
C LYS A 321 -9.82 8.49 12.43
N ARG A 322 -10.00 9.40 13.38
CA ARG A 322 -9.60 9.23 14.78
C ARG A 322 -10.82 9.21 15.69
N PRO A 323 -10.79 8.48 16.81
CA PRO A 323 -11.67 8.75 17.94
C PRO A 323 -11.51 10.22 18.38
N ARG A 324 -12.58 10.81 18.90
CA ARG A 324 -12.57 12.25 19.27
C ARG A 324 -11.47 12.63 20.26
N ASP A 325 -11.15 11.71 21.17
CA ASP A 325 -10.17 11.93 22.23
C ASP A 325 -8.74 11.47 21.87
N ALA A 326 -8.55 10.95 20.65
CA ALA A 326 -7.23 10.52 20.21
C ALA A 326 -6.36 11.71 19.79
N PRO A 327 -5.03 11.66 20.05
CA PRO A 327 -4.12 12.71 19.61
C PRO A 327 -4.13 12.84 18.08
N PRO A 328 -3.84 14.03 17.55
CA PRO A 328 -3.79 14.23 16.10
C PRO A 328 -2.67 13.38 15.48
N VAL A 329 -2.96 12.78 14.33
CA VAL A 329 -1.92 12.25 13.45
C VAL A 329 -1.32 13.46 12.72
N PRO A 330 -0.06 13.78 12.92
CA PRO A 330 0.53 14.99 12.32
C PRO A 330 0.57 14.87 10.80
N ALA A 331 0.35 15.98 10.13
CA ALA A 331 0.65 16.12 8.72
C ALA A 331 2.17 16.03 8.54
N GLY A 332 2.62 15.35 7.50
CA GLY A 332 4.06 15.23 7.22
C GLY A 332 4.38 14.09 6.26
N PRO A 333 5.67 13.87 6.03
CA PRO A 333 6.11 12.81 5.14
C PRO A 333 5.67 11.44 5.69
N LEU A 334 5.21 10.60 4.77
CA LEU A 334 4.76 9.24 5.03
C LEU A 334 5.76 8.25 4.44
N TYR A 335 5.96 7.17 5.14
CA TYR A 335 6.63 6.00 4.60
C TYR A 335 5.58 4.92 4.30
N PHE A 336 5.58 4.42 3.07
CA PHE A 336 4.56 3.48 2.62
C PHE A 336 4.96 2.03 2.86
N ASP A 337 3.99 1.24 3.29
CA ASP A 337 4.05 -0.20 3.32
C ASP A 337 3.89 -0.77 1.90
N ILE A 338 4.65 -1.78 1.55
CA ILE A 338 4.54 -2.50 0.27
C ILE A 338 3.14 -3.07 0.03
N ARG A 339 2.41 -3.37 1.09
CA ARG A 339 1.04 -3.90 1.06
C ARG A 339 -0.01 -2.86 0.65
N HIS A 340 0.32 -1.57 0.69
CA HIS A 340 -0.56 -0.45 0.34
C HIS A 340 -0.80 -0.22 -1.15
#